data_0bcf372400a19a256dd1a389d8015b05
#
_entry.id   0bcf372400a19a256dd1a389d8015b05
#
_cell.length_a   1.000
_cell.length_b   1.000
_cell.length_c   1.000
_cell.angle_alpha   90.00
_cell.angle_beta   90.00
_cell.angle_gamma   90.00
#
_symmetry.space_group_name_H-M   'P 1'
#
loop_
_entity.id
_entity.type
_entity.pdbx_description
1 polymer ?
#
loop_
_entity_poly.entity_id
_entity_poly.type
_entity_poly.pdbx_seq_one_letter_code
_entity_poly.pdbx_strand_id
1 'polypeptide(L)'
;MGSILVIEDERGILGLIEAALTRFGHRVETAADGKEGIRKFDRGSFDMVITDYVMPEVDGEGVRDHIRRSPRRRTIIIGMSGTPWLLQGADYDLVLAKPFTLSKLVESVKSLSHADGFPPYRPQDRRAAAGAT
;
A
#
# COMPACT_ATOMS: atom_id res chain seq x y z
N MET A 1 13.80 6.46 -3.79
CA MET A 1 12.75 7.22 -3.12
C MET A 1 11.46 7.14 -3.89
N GLY A 2 10.36 6.90 -3.19
CA GLY A 2 9.08 6.78 -3.84
C GLY A 2 8.04 7.71 -3.24
N SER A 3 6.91 7.81 -3.92
CA SER A 3 5.74 8.53 -3.45
C SER A 3 4.74 7.52 -2.93
N ILE A 4 4.38 7.62 -1.66
CA ILE A 4 3.57 6.62 -0.97
C ILE A 4 2.32 7.26 -0.38
N LEU A 5 1.17 6.63 -0.63
CA LEU A 5 -0.09 7.02 0.01
C LEU A 5 -0.38 6.00 1.11
N VAL A 6 -0.58 6.47 2.33
CA VAL A 6 -0.89 5.61 3.48
C VAL A 6 -2.33 5.87 3.91
N ILE A 7 -3.12 4.81 3.95
CA ILE A 7 -4.54 4.89 4.30
C ILE A 7 -4.78 4.07 5.56
N GLU A 8 -5.12 4.73 6.65
CA GLU A 8 -5.30 4.11 7.96
C GLU A 8 -6.23 4.98 8.79
N ASP A 9 -7.28 4.40 9.37
CA ASP A 9 -8.26 5.16 10.13
C ASP A 9 -7.82 5.45 11.57
N GLU A 10 -6.83 4.74 12.08
CA GLU A 10 -6.27 5.01 13.41
C GLU A 10 -5.14 6.02 13.30
N ARG A 11 -5.43 7.26 13.74
CA ARG A 11 -4.51 8.39 13.55
C ARG A 11 -3.14 8.21 14.18
N GLY A 12 -3.08 7.55 15.33
CA GLY A 12 -1.80 7.28 15.97
C GLY A 12 -0.90 6.41 15.12
N ILE A 13 -1.45 5.35 14.55
CA ILE A 13 -0.73 4.44 13.67
C ILE A 13 -0.35 5.16 12.37
N LEU A 14 -1.27 5.93 11.82
CA LEU A 14 -1.05 6.69 10.59
C LEU A 14 0.15 7.63 10.74
N GLY A 15 0.21 8.37 11.85
CA GLY A 15 1.31 9.29 12.13
C GLY A 15 2.66 8.58 12.30
N LEU A 16 2.66 7.41 12.92
CA LEU A 16 3.89 6.63 13.10
C LEU A 16 4.40 6.12 11.76
N ILE A 17 3.52 5.63 10.90
CA ILE A 17 3.89 5.16 9.57
C ILE A 17 4.43 6.30 8.74
N GLU A 18 3.74 7.43 8.74
CA GLU A 18 4.16 8.61 8.00
C GLU A 18 5.57 9.06 8.43
N ALA A 19 5.80 9.15 9.72
CA ALA A 19 7.09 9.58 10.25
C ALA A 19 8.21 8.62 9.84
N ALA A 20 7.97 7.32 9.96
CA ALA A 20 8.97 6.31 9.62
C ALA A 20 9.34 6.36 8.14
N LEU A 21 8.35 6.40 7.26
CA LEU A 21 8.61 6.41 5.82
C LEU A 21 9.25 7.71 5.35
N THR A 22 8.83 8.83 5.92
CA THR A 22 9.43 10.13 5.61
C THR A 22 10.90 10.15 6.01
N ARG A 23 11.21 9.59 7.16
CA ARG A 23 12.60 9.50 7.66
C ARG A 23 13.49 8.73 6.69
N PHE A 24 12.95 7.74 6.00
CA PHE A 24 13.72 6.95 5.03
C PHE A 24 13.68 7.55 3.62
N GLY A 25 13.23 8.79 3.50
CA GLY A 25 13.35 9.55 2.26
C GLY A 25 12.19 9.45 1.31
N HIS A 26 11.09 8.84 1.71
CA HIS A 26 9.90 8.75 0.86
C HIS A 26 9.05 10.00 0.98
N ARG A 27 8.36 10.35 -0.11
CA ARG A 27 7.32 11.36 -0.08
C ARG A 27 6.04 10.66 0.35
N VAL A 28 5.43 11.12 1.44
CA VAL A 28 4.29 10.44 2.02
C VAL A 28 3.08 11.37 2.09
N GLU A 29 1.94 10.88 1.60
CA GLU A 29 0.65 11.49 1.85
C GLU A 29 -0.19 10.51 2.65
N THR A 30 -1.08 11.03 3.48
CA THR A 30 -1.90 10.21 4.36
C THR A 30 -3.38 10.43 4.10
N ALA A 31 -4.16 9.40 4.39
CA ALA A 31 -5.61 9.47 4.35
C ALA A 31 -6.15 8.72 5.57
N ALA A 32 -7.17 9.29 6.20
CA ALA A 32 -7.74 8.74 7.43
C ALA A 32 -8.86 7.73 7.19
N ASP A 33 -9.26 7.54 5.94
CA ASP A 33 -10.25 6.54 5.56
C ASP A 33 -10.12 6.18 4.09
N GLY A 34 -10.83 5.14 3.67
CA GLY A 34 -10.75 4.65 2.30
C GLY A 34 -11.25 5.64 1.26
N LYS A 35 -12.28 6.40 1.60
CA LYS A 35 -12.87 7.39 0.71
C LYS A 35 -11.88 8.51 0.40
N GLU A 36 -11.26 9.04 1.43
CA GLU A 36 -10.21 10.06 1.28
C GLU A 36 -9.02 9.49 0.53
N GLY A 37 -8.65 8.24 0.82
CA GLY A 37 -7.57 7.55 0.14
C GLY A 37 -7.80 7.46 -1.36
N ILE A 38 -8.98 7.04 -1.77
CA ILE A 38 -9.35 6.95 -3.19
C ILE A 38 -9.28 8.33 -3.85
N ARG A 39 -9.81 9.33 -3.17
CA ARG A 39 -9.81 10.69 -3.70
C ARG A 39 -8.39 11.21 -3.91
N LYS A 40 -7.50 10.98 -2.95
CA LYS A 40 -6.09 11.38 -3.07
C LYS A 40 -5.37 10.57 -4.14
N PHE A 41 -5.65 9.28 -4.22
CA PHE A 41 -5.07 8.42 -5.23
C PHE A 41 -5.39 8.94 -6.64
N ASP A 42 -6.64 9.33 -6.87
CA ASP A 42 -7.08 9.80 -8.18
C ASP A 42 -6.45 11.14 -8.57
N ARG A 43 -6.14 11.99 -7.60
CA ARG A 43 -5.54 13.30 -7.84
C ARG A 43 -4.03 13.27 -7.94
N GLY A 44 -3.42 12.29 -7.31
CA GLY A 44 -1.97 12.25 -7.18
C GLY A 44 -1.33 11.23 -8.11
N SER A 45 -0.06 11.01 -7.88
CA SER A 45 0.71 10.01 -8.58
C SER A 45 1.57 9.30 -7.54
N PHE A 46 1.23 8.05 -7.26
CA PHE A 46 1.87 7.27 -6.21
C PHE A 46 2.51 6.02 -6.78
N ASP A 47 3.68 5.70 -6.27
CA ASP A 47 4.36 4.44 -6.60
C ASP A 47 3.78 3.29 -5.78
N MET A 48 3.31 3.60 -4.59
CA MET A 48 2.81 2.59 -3.65
C MET A 48 1.65 3.14 -2.83
N VAL A 49 0.72 2.25 -2.51
CA VAL A 49 -0.36 2.53 -1.55
C VAL A 49 -0.26 1.50 -0.44
N ILE A 50 -0.26 1.97 0.80
CA ILE A 50 -0.32 1.12 1.98
C ILE A 50 -1.68 1.36 2.60
N THR A 51 -2.52 0.34 2.69
CA THR A 51 -3.88 0.49 3.20
C THR A 51 -4.22 -0.54 4.25
N ASP A 52 -4.89 -0.10 5.30
CA ASP A 52 -5.52 -1.01 6.25
C ASP A 52 -6.62 -1.79 5.54
N TYR A 53 -6.82 -3.04 5.94
CA TYR A 53 -7.85 -3.90 5.36
C TYR A 53 -9.23 -3.55 5.91
N VAL A 54 -9.34 -3.35 7.22
CA VAL A 54 -10.62 -3.07 7.87
C VAL A 54 -10.74 -1.58 8.18
N MET A 55 -11.67 -0.94 7.49
CA MET A 55 -11.99 0.48 7.70
C MET A 55 -13.48 0.68 7.48
N PRO A 56 -14.09 1.71 8.13
CA PRO A 56 -15.49 2.03 7.89
C PRO A 56 -15.75 2.43 6.45
N GLU A 57 -16.94 2.14 5.95
CA GLU A 57 -17.44 2.47 4.62
C GLU A 57 -16.65 1.83 3.49
N VAL A 58 -15.51 2.39 3.11
CA VAL A 58 -14.66 1.82 2.07
C VAL A 58 -13.45 1.19 2.75
N ASP A 59 -13.39 -0.14 2.74
CA ASP A 59 -12.29 -0.90 3.34
C ASP A 59 -11.12 -1.07 2.36
N GLY A 60 -10.11 -1.83 2.79
CA GLY A 60 -8.93 -2.09 1.97
C GLY A 60 -9.25 -2.79 0.66
N GLU A 61 -10.25 -3.67 0.64
CA GLU A 61 -10.69 -4.32 -0.59
C GLU A 61 -11.25 -3.30 -1.58
N GLY A 62 -12.06 -2.37 -1.09
CA GLY A 62 -12.61 -1.30 -1.92
C GLY A 62 -11.52 -0.41 -2.51
N VAL A 63 -10.53 -0.07 -1.71
CA VAL A 63 -9.37 0.71 -2.17
C VAL A 63 -8.60 -0.07 -3.23
N ARG A 64 -8.28 -1.34 -2.95
CA ARG A 64 -7.57 -2.21 -3.89
C ARG A 64 -8.31 -2.31 -5.22
N ASP A 65 -9.60 -2.59 -5.17
CA ASP A 65 -10.41 -2.74 -6.38
C ASP A 65 -10.44 -1.46 -7.19
N HIS A 66 -10.56 -0.32 -6.54
CA HIS A 66 -10.52 0.98 -7.20
C HIS A 66 -9.20 1.17 -7.96
N ILE A 67 -8.09 0.88 -7.30
CA ILE A 67 -6.76 1.02 -7.90
C ILE A 67 -6.62 0.07 -9.09
N ARG A 68 -7.01 -1.19 -8.93
CA ARG A 68 -6.85 -2.21 -9.99
C ARG A 68 -7.74 -1.95 -11.20
N ARG A 69 -8.81 -1.19 -11.04
CA ARG A 69 -9.69 -0.79 -12.16
C ARG A 69 -9.31 0.54 -12.76
N SER A 70 -8.37 1.25 -12.15
CA SER A 70 -7.94 2.57 -12.61
C SER A 70 -6.87 2.47 -13.70
N PRO A 71 -6.57 3.58 -14.40
CA PRO A 71 -5.43 3.62 -15.33
C PRO A 71 -4.10 3.34 -14.65
N ARG A 72 -4.03 3.47 -13.31
CA ARG A 72 -2.84 3.21 -12.51
C ARG A 72 -2.94 1.89 -11.77
N ARG A 73 -3.57 0.90 -12.38
CA ARG A 73 -3.81 -0.42 -11.78
C ARG A 73 -2.54 -1.16 -11.35
N ARG A 74 -1.39 -0.67 -11.79
CA ARG A 74 -0.09 -1.29 -11.51
C ARG A 74 0.60 -0.75 -10.28
N THR A 75 -0.04 0.19 -9.60
CA THR A 75 0.47 0.72 -8.33
C THR A 75 0.69 -0.43 -7.36
N ILE A 76 1.82 -0.40 -6.66
CA ILE A 76 2.13 -1.41 -5.65
C ILE A 76 1.19 -1.21 -4.47
N ILE A 77 0.57 -2.28 -3.98
CA ILE A 77 -0.36 -2.21 -2.86
C ILE A 77 0.11 -3.13 -1.74
N ILE A 78 0.33 -2.55 -0.56
CA ILE A 78 0.56 -3.29 0.68
C ILE A 78 -0.74 -3.24 1.48
N GLY A 79 -1.29 -4.40 1.81
CA GLY A 79 -2.44 -4.50 2.70
C GLY A 79 -1.97 -4.76 4.13
N MET A 80 -2.54 -4.06 5.11
CA MET A 80 -2.27 -4.27 6.53
C MET A 80 -3.47 -4.94 7.17
N SER A 81 -3.25 -6.04 7.91
CA SER A 81 -4.38 -6.79 8.47
C SER A 81 -4.00 -7.56 9.72
N GLY A 82 -4.91 -7.58 10.70
CA GLY A 82 -4.82 -8.46 11.86
C GLY A 82 -5.21 -9.90 11.51
N THR A 83 -5.75 -10.11 10.30
CA THR A 83 -6.16 -11.43 9.82
C THR A 83 -5.56 -11.67 8.43
N PRO A 84 -4.21 -11.71 8.33
CA PRO A 84 -3.56 -11.75 7.02
C PRO A 84 -3.93 -12.96 6.17
N TRP A 85 -4.35 -14.05 6.80
CA TRP A 85 -4.79 -15.25 6.07
C TRP A 85 -6.05 -15.00 5.23
N LEU A 86 -6.85 -13.97 5.55
CA LEU A 86 -8.03 -13.63 4.76
C LEU A 86 -7.66 -12.90 3.46
N LEU A 87 -6.45 -12.37 3.38
CA LEU A 87 -5.98 -11.65 2.21
C LEU A 87 -5.15 -12.53 1.29
N GLN A 88 -4.96 -13.79 1.66
CA GLN A 88 -4.18 -14.73 0.89
C GLN A 88 -4.86 -14.97 -0.46
N GLY A 89 -4.10 -14.83 -1.54
CA GLY A 89 -4.66 -14.97 -2.89
C GLY A 89 -5.36 -13.72 -3.42
N ALA A 90 -5.52 -12.69 -2.59
CA ALA A 90 -6.05 -11.41 -3.05
C ALA A 90 -4.96 -10.63 -3.79
N ASP A 91 -5.37 -9.61 -4.52
CA ASP A 91 -4.44 -8.85 -5.38
C ASP A 91 -3.70 -7.75 -4.62
N TYR A 92 -2.90 -8.17 -3.62
CA TYR A 92 -1.96 -7.32 -2.91
C TYR A 92 -0.55 -7.75 -3.27
N ASP A 93 0.34 -6.78 -3.39
CA ASP A 93 1.75 -7.10 -3.65
C ASP A 93 2.45 -7.63 -2.41
N LEU A 94 1.96 -7.23 -1.23
CA LEU A 94 2.46 -7.73 0.04
C LEU A 94 1.37 -7.52 1.09
N VAL A 95 1.26 -8.45 2.04
CA VAL A 95 0.36 -8.32 3.18
C VAL A 95 1.20 -8.22 4.45
N LEU A 96 0.99 -7.15 5.19
CA LEU A 96 1.69 -6.89 6.44
C LEU A 96 0.77 -7.23 7.61
N ALA A 97 1.17 -8.21 8.42
CA ALA A 97 0.39 -8.68 9.55
C ALA A 97 0.45 -7.69 10.71
N LYS A 98 -0.70 -7.34 11.27
CA LYS A 98 -0.80 -6.53 12.49
C LYS A 98 -0.81 -7.43 13.72
N PRO A 99 -0.14 -7.06 14.81
CA PRO A 99 0.71 -5.88 14.95
C PRO A 99 2.07 -6.06 14.25
N PHE A 100 2.61 -4.99 13.72
CA PHE A 100 3.93 -5.02 13.08
C PHE A 100 4.83 -3.96 13.72
N THR A 101 6.14 -4.14 13.57
CA THR A 101 7.11 -3.13 14.00
C THR A 101 7.36 -2.16 12.86
N LEU A 102 7.83 -0.97 13.18
CA LEU A 102 8.20 0.00 12.14
C LEU A 102 9.36 -0.53 11.30
N SER A 103 10.26 -1.32 11.90
CA SER A 103 11.33 -2.00 11.15
C SER A 103 10.76 -2.93 10.08
N LYS A 104 9.74 -3.70 10.44
CA LYS A 104 9.11 -4.62 9.50
C LYS A 104 8.43 -3.86 8.36
N LEU A 105 7.79 -2.76 8.68
CA LEU A 105 7.17 -1.90 7.67
C LEU A 105 8.22 -1.36 6.69
N VAL A 106 9.31 -0.80 7.23
CA VAL A 106 10.38 -0.24 6.39
C VAL A 106 11.02 -1.31 5.52
N GLU A 107 11.27 -2.51 6.08
CA GLU A 107 11.79 -3.64 5.31
C GLU A 107 10.84 -4.04 4.18
N SER A 108 9.54 -4.06 4.47
CA SER A 108 8.54 -4.43 3.48
C SER A 108 8.53 -3.45 2.31
N VAL A 109 8.59 -2.16 2.60
CA VAL A 109 8.66 -1.13 1.57
C VAL A 109 9.93 -1.28 0.75
N LYS A 110 11.07 -1.50 1.41
CA LYS A 110 12.35 -1.71 0.73
C LYS A 110 12.34 -2.92 -0.18
N SER A 111 11.70 -3.99 0.24
CA SER A 111 11.66 -5.23 -0.56
C SER A 111 10.91 -5.06 -1.87
N LEU A 112 10.03 -4.07 -1.94
CA LEU A 112 9.23 -3.79 -3.13
C LEU A 112 9.81 -2.63 -3.97
N SER A 113 10.94 -2.09 -3.55
CA SER A 113 11.63 -1.02 -4.28
C SER A 113 13.09 -1.40 -4.50
N HIS A 114 13.73 -0.74 -5.48
CA HIS A 114 15.16 -0.93 -5.74
C HIS A 114 15.97 0.20 -5.12
N ALA A 115 17.29 0.09 -5.20
CA ALA A 115 18.21 1.09 -4.68
C ALA A 115 17.93 2.49 -5.23
N ASP A 116 17.46 2.59 -6.48
CA ASP A 116 17.13 3.83 -7.14
C ASP A 116 15.67 4.27 -6.94
N GLY A 117 14.95 3.60 -6.04
CA GLY A 117 13.55 3.84 -5.80
C GLY A 117 12.69 2.72 -6.35
N PHE A 118 11.45 3.03 -6.66
CA PHE A 118 10.53 2.03 -7.20
C PHE A 118 10.83 1.74 -8.66
N PRO A 119 10.88 0.46 -9.06
CA PRO A 119 11.11 0.12 -10.45
C PRO A 119 9.91 0.50 -11.30
N PRO A 120 10.11 0.74 -12.59
CA PRO A 120 8.97 0.88 -13.48
C PRO A 120 8.17 -0.43 -13.46
N TYR A 121 6.88 -0.31 -13.38
CA TYR A 121 6.02 -1.48 -13.38
C TYR A 121 6.07 -2.19 -14.73
N ARG A 122 6.18 -3.51 -14.69
CA ARG A 122 6.13 -4.35 -15.88
C ARG A 122 4.91 -5.24 -15.82
N PRO A 123 4.00 -5.14 -16.80
CA PRO A 123 2.79 -5.97 -16.81
C PRO A 123 3.07 -7.47 -16.68
N GLN A 124 4.13 -7.94 -17.33
CA GLN A 124 4.50 -9.35 -17.31
C GLN A 124 4.93 -9.81 -15.92
N ASP A 125 5.54 -8.92 -15.12
CA ASP A 125 5.97 -9.28 -13.77
C ASP A 125 4.75 -9.59 -12.89
N ARG A 126 3.73 -8.77 -13.00
CA ARG A 126 2.50 -9.00 -12.23
C ARG A 126 1.76 -10.25 -12.71
N ARG A 127 1.73 -10.46 -14.01
CA ARG A 127 1.10 -11.66 -14.57
C ARG A 127 1.82 -12.92 -14.13
N ALA A 128 3.14 -12.87 -14.11
CA ALA A 128 3.94 -14.00 -13.65
C ALA A 128 3.66 -14.30 -12.18
N ALA A 129 3.56 -13.29 -11.33
CA ALA A 129 3.23 -13.45 -9.93
C ALA A 129 1.82 -14.02 -9.75
N ALA A 130 0.86 -13.53 -10.51
CA ALA A 130 -0.51 -14.04 -10.49
C ALA A 130 -0.61 -15.46 -11.03
N GLY A 131 0.16 -15.76 -12.08
CA GLY A 131 0.18 -17.09 -12.68
C GLY A 131 0.89 -18.14 -11.83
N ALA A 132 1.73 -17.70 -10.91
CA ALA A 132 2.44 -18.61 -10.02
C ALA A 132 1.55 -19.07 -8.85
N THR A 133 0.43 -18.44 -8.66
CA THR A 133 -0.55 -18.82 -7.62
C THR A 133 -1.68 -19.70 -8.20
#